data_9aaa6d1eeedc3d0d018e74a75720f9f9
#
_entry.id   9aaa6d1eeedc3d0d018e74a75720f9f9
#
_cell.length_a   1.000
_cell.length_b   1.000
_cell.length_c   1.000
_cell.angle_alpha   90.00
_cell.angle_beta   90.00
_cell.angle_gamma   90.00
#
_symmetry.space_group_name_H-M   'P 1'
#
loop_
_entity.id
_entity.type
_entity.pdbx_description
1 polymer ?
#
loop_
_entity_poly.entity_id
_entity_poly.type
_entity_poly.pdbx_seq_one_letter_code
_entity_poly.pdbx_strand_id
1 'polypeptide(L)'
;MLPTRRHTNTVSIGSIKIGGSEPVRIQSMLTSATTNVESCIEEIARLDAVDCEIIRLTVPNQKSIDSLPAIRTEMKKRGIERPLVADIHFNPLLAVNVCEFVEKVRINPGNYVDRKKFEVREYTDLQYQEELERVEEKLLPLIQNLKKYGCALRIGTNHGSLSDRLMNRFGDSPEGMVESAMEFLRILRKHNFEETVLSMKSSNPLVMIESYRQLVRVMDDENMHYPLHLGVTEAGNELDGRIKSAVGIGALLCDGFGDTIRVSLTEPSENEIPVARSILQSTRSRIFNADFISCPSCGRTFFDLESTTEQIKVHTSHLKGVKIAVMGCIVNGPGEMADADFGYVGAAPGKINLFHGKTCKERNVPAEQAVERLIDLIKENGKWVDPA
;
A
#
# COMPACT_ATOMS: atom_id res chain seq x y z
N MET A 1 -1.32 -21.20 7.83
CA MET A 1 -2.06 -20.23 8.65
C MET A 1 -1.63 -18.85 8.20
N LEU A 2 -2.55 -17.93 7.90
CA LEU A 2 -2.17 -16.56 7.59
C LEU A 2 -1.61 -15.92 8.86
N PRO A 3 -0.54 -15.14 8.81
CA PRO A 3 -0.06 -14.42 9.99
C PRO A 3 -1.15 -13.46 10.47
N THR A 4 -1.35 -13.41 11.77
CA THR A 4 -2.26 -12.43 12.37
C THR A 4 -1.65 -11.04 12.15
N ARG A 5 -2.43 -10.12 11.60
CA ARG A 5 -1.98 -8.74 11.39
C ARG A 5 -1.61 -8.11 12.75
N ARG A 6 -0.45 -7.45 12.81
CA ARG A 6 0.00 -6.72 13.99
C ARG A 6 -1.06 -5.70 14.41
N HIS A 7 -1.39 -5.68 15.69
CA HIS A 7 -2.29 -4.65 16.23
C HIS A 7 -1.58 -3.29 16.21
N THR A 8 -2.25 -2.29 15.67
CA THR A 8 -1.78 -0.91 15.62
C THR A 8 -2.87 0.05 16.08
N ASN A 9 -2.49 1.24 16.52
CA ASN A 9 -3.43 2.31 16.82
C ASN A 9 -4.22 2.68 15.56
N THR A 10 -5.45 3.13 15.74
CA THR A 10 -6.23 3.67 14.65
C THR A 10 -5.90 5.15 14.47
N VAL A 11 -5.53 5.55 13.25
CA VAL A 11 -5.23 6.92 12.86
C VAL A 11 -6.27 7.41 11.86
N SER A 12 -6.81 8.61 12.08
CA SER A 12 -7.81 9.23 11.20
C SER A 12 -7.14 10.10 10.14
N ILE A 13 -7.55 9.92 8.87
CA ILE A 13 -7.11 10.74 7.74
C ILE A 13 -8.36 11.26 7.04
N GLY A 14 -8.91 12.35 7.55
CA GLY A 14 -10.21 12.86 7.13
C GLY A 14 -11.31 11.81 7.36
N SER A 15 -12.01 11.43 6.29
CA SER A 15 -13.09 10.42 6.32
C SER A 15 -12.59 8.98 6.40
N ILE A 16 -11.30 8.74 6.23
CA ILE A 16 -10.69 7.40 6.19
C ILE A 16 -9.93 7.13 7.50
N LYS A 17 -10.05 5.90 8.00
CA LYS A 17 -9.24 5.39 9.12
C LYS A 17 -8.26 4.34 8.62
N ILE A 18 -7.10 4.26 9.27
CA ILE A 18 -6.05 3.27 9.04
C ILE A 18 -5.56 2.69 10.36
N GLY A 19 -4.97 1.51 10.32
CA GLY A 19 -4.56 0.80 11.55
C GLY A 19 -5.72 0.08 12.24
N GLY A 20 -5.47 -0.50 13.40
CA GLY A 20 -6.46 -1.28 14.13
C GLY A 20 -7.06 -2.41 13.29
N SER A 21 -8.39 -2.47 13.26
CA SER A 21 -9.17 -3.42 12.45
C SER A 21 -9.49 -2.92 11.03
N GLU A 22 -9.06 -1.71 10.68
CA GLU A 22 -9.34 -1.13 9.37
C GLU A 22 -8.64 -1.91 8.24
N PRO A 23 -9.22 -1.96 7.03
CA PRO A 23 -8.56 -2.62 5.91
C PRO A 23 -7.26 -1.89 5.53
N VAL A 24 -6.29 -2.64 5.00
CA VAL A 24 -5.07 -2.04 4.44
C VAL A 24 -5.46 -1.11 3.29
N ARG A 25 -5.12 0.17 3.39
CA ARG A 25 -5.51 1.21 2.42
C ARG A 25 -4.46 1.38 1.33
N ILE A 26 -4.92 1.77 0.15
CA ILE A 26 -4.06 2.05 -1.01
C ILE A 26 -3.91 3.57 -1.17
N GLN A 27 -2.66 4.01 -1.24
CA GLN A 27 -2.29 5.39 -1.52
C GLN A 27 -1.54 5.47 -2.85
N SER A 28 -1.80 6.53 -3.64
CA SER A 28 -0.94 6.90 -4.76
C SER A 28 -0.53 8.37 -4.67
N MET A 29 0.17 8.88 -5.67
CA MET A 29 0.76 10.22 -5.63
C MET A 29 0.67 10.88 -6.99
N LEU A 30 0.30 12.17 -7.00
CA LEU A 30 0.30 12.98 -8.20
C LEU A 30 1.73 13.16 -8.73
N THR A 31 1.85 13.16 -10.03
CA THR A 31 3.07 13.53 -10.78
C THR A 31 3.05 15.00 -11.19
N SER A 32 1.86 15.60 -11.30
CA SER A 32 1.66 17.01 -11.63
C SER A 32 2.19 17.94 -10.54
N ALA A 33 2.76 19.06 -10.95
CA ALA A 33 3.13 20.13 -10.03
C ALA A 33 1.88 20.71 -9.37
N THR A 34 1.86 20.80 -8.03
CA THR A 34 0.69 21.24 -7.24
C THR A 34 0.24 22.67 -7.59
N THR A 35 1.12 23.48 -8.18
CA THR A 35 0.79 24.83 -8.69
C THR A 35 -0.02 24.79 -9.99
N ASN A 36 -0.09 23.65 -10.68
CA ASN A 36 -0.95 23.46 -11.84
C ASN A 36 -2.25 22.76 -11.41
N VAL A 37 -3.23 23.57 -10.99
CA VAL A 37 -4.52 23.08 -10.46
C VAL A 37 -5.25 22.19 -11.45
N GLU A 38 -5.29 22.56 -12.73
CA GLU A 38 -6.01 21.80 -13.76
C GLU A 38 -5.44 20.39 -13.94
N SER A 39 -4.12 20.27 -14.12
CA SER A 39 -3.46 18.97 -14.26
C SER A 39 -3.60 18.12 -12.99
N CYS A 40 -3.54 18.74 -11.79
CA CYS A 40 -3.76 18.03 -10.54
C CYS A 40 -5.18 17.44 -10.46
N ILE A 41 -6.19 18.21 -10.86
CA ILE A 41 -7.59 17.75 -10.80
C ILE A 41 -7.89 16.65 -11.81
N GLU A 42 -7.30 16.70 -12.99
CA GLU A 42 -7.41 15.63 -13.98
C GLU A 42 -6.77 14.32 -13.46
N GLU A 43 -5.60 14.42 -12.86
CA GLU A 43 -4.90 13.27 -12.29
C GLU A 43 -5.64 12.71 -11.07
N ILE A 44 -6.18 13.58 -10.20
CA ILE A 44 -7.04 13.19 -9.07
C ILE A 44 -8.28 12.44 -9.57
N ALA A 45 -8.92 12.93 -10.64
CA ALA A 45 -10.11 12.27 -11.21
C ALA A 45 -9.78 10.88 -11.78
N ARG A 46 -8.62 10.71 -12.45
CA ARG A 46 -8.17 9.39 -12.90
C ARG A 46 -7.89 8.44 -11.72
N LEU A 47 -7.26 8.94 -10.65
CA LEU A 47 -7.02 8.15 -9.44
C LEU A 47 -8.32 7.78 -8.71
N ASP A 48 -9.29 8.69 -8.67
CA ASP A 48 -10.61 8.41 -8.08
C ASP A 48 -11.38 7.36 -8.89
N ALA A 49 -11.33 7.43 -10.22
CA ALA A 49 -11.97 6.46 -11.12
C ALA A 49 -11.46 5.01 -10.94
N VAL A 50 -10.23 4.83 -10.46
CA VAL A 50 -9.66 3.51 -10.13
C VAL A 50 -9.72 3.19 -8.63
N ASP A 51 -10.52 3.95 -7.85
CA ASP A 51 -10.67 3.81 -6.38
C ASP A 51 -9.35 3.93 -5.61
N CYS A 52 -8.51 4.88 -5.94
CA CYS A 52 -7.40 5.26 -5.06
C CYS A 52 -7.97 5.89 -3.78
N GLU A 53 -7.62 5.33 -2.63
CA GLU A 53 -8.26 5.72 -1.37
C GLU A 53 -7.62 6.95 -0.72
N ILE A 54 -6.32 7.19 -0.95
CA ILE A 54 -5.56 8.30 -0.38
C ILE A 54 -4.66 8.88 -1.46
N ILE A 55 -4.71 10.19 -1.67
CA ILE A 55 -3.96 10.86 -2.72
C ILE A 55 -2.89 11.77 -2.11
N ARG A 56 -1.63 11.59 -2.54
CA ARG A 56 -0.51 12.42 -2.09
C ARG A 56 -0.09 13.38 -3.20
N LEU A 57 0.26 14.61 -2.81
CA LEU A 57 0.83 15.63 -3.69
C LEU A 57 2.08 16.25 -3.05
N THR A 58 2.97 16.80 -3.86
CA THR A 58 4.18 17.47 -3.39
C THR A 58 3.91 18.92 -3.04
N VAL A 59 4.48 19.40 -1.92
CA VAL A 59 4.36 20.81 -1.52
C VAL A 59 5.77 21.39 -1.31
N PRO A 60 6.49 21.74 -2.39
CA PRO A 60 7.87 22.21 -2.32
C PRO A 60 8.00 23.68 -1.89
N ASN A 61 6.96 24.48 -1.98
CA ASN A 61 6.98 25.93 -1.72
C ASN A 61 5.61 26.48 -1.33
N GLN A 62 5.57 27.76 -0.92
CA GLN A 62 4.32 28.42 -0.50
C GLN A 62 3.28 28.48 -1.62
N LYS A 63 3.67 28.73 -2.88
CA LYS A 63 2.74 28.76 -4.03
C LYS A 63 1.95 27.46 -4.17
N SER A 64 2.57 26.32 -3.81
CA SER A 64 1.89 25.02 -3.79
C SER A 64 0.81 24.98 -2.71
N ILE A 65 1.04 25.56 -1.53
CA ILE A 65 0.01 25.70 -0.48
C ILE A 65 -1.13 26.61 -0.96
N ASP A 66 -0.79 27.74 -1.56
CA ASP A 66 -1.75 28.73 -2.06
C ASP A 66 -2.69 28.14 -3.14
N SER A 67 -2.27 27.07 -3.81
CA SER A 67 -3.07 26.37 -4.83
C SER A 67 -4.05 25.35 -4.23
N LEU A 68 -3.84 24.87 -2.99
CA LEU A 68 -4.66 23.81 -2.38
C LEU A 68 -6.15 24.19 -2.23
N PRO A 69 -6.54 25.42 -1.84
CA PRO A 69 -7.94 25.80 -1.78
C PRO A 69 -8.68 25.64 -3.12
N ALA A 70 -8.00 25.99 -4.22
CA ALA A 70 -8.56 25.82 -5.56
C ALA A 70 -8.71 24.33 -5.93
N ILE A 71 -7.71 23.50 -5.63
CA ILE A 71 -7.77 22.03 -5.84
C ILE A 71 -8.95 21.47 -5.02
N ARG A 72 -9.09 21.83 -3.76
CA ARG A 72 -10.21 21.37 -2.90
C ARG A 72 -11.57 21.78 -3.45
N THR A 73 -11.68 23.01 -3.93
CA THR A 73 -12.93 23.50 -4.52
C THR A 73 -13.33 22.71 -5.75
N GLU A 74 -12.37 22.42 -6.64
CA GLU A 74 -12.64 21.62 -7.84
C GLU A 74 -12.92 20.13 -7.51
N MET A 75 -12.22 19.54 -6.56
CA MET A 75 -12.56 18.20 -6.05
C MET A 75 -14.01 18.12 -5.58
N LYS A 76 -14.43 19.09 -4.74
CA LYS A 76 -15.80 19.15 -4.23
C LYS A 76 -16.84 19.30 -5.34
N LYS A 77 -16.59 20.13 -6.36
CA LYS A 77 -17.48 20.29 -7.53
C LYS A 77 -17.65 18.98 -8.31
N ARG A 78 -16.61 18.14 -8.32
CA ARG A 78 -16.63 16.81 -8.98
C ARG A 78 -17.14 15.68 -8.08
N GLY A 79 -17.50 15.97 -6.82
CA GLY A 79 -17.92 14.95 -5.85
C GLY A 79 -16.79 14.03 -5.37
N ILE A 80 -15.53 14.45 -5.49
CA ILE A 80 -14.35 13.67 -5.08
C ILE A 80 -14.02 14.01 -3.62
N GLU A 81 -14.14 13.03 -2.72
CA GLU A 81 -13.93 13.19 -1.27
C GLU A 81 -12.65 12.50 -0.76
N ARG A 82 -11.72 12.17 -1.67
CA ARG A 82 -10.46 11.49 -1.29
C ARG A 82 -9.59 12.40 -0.41
N PRO A 83 -9.06 11.92 0.73
CA PRO A 83 -8.15 12.69 1.56
C PRO A 83 -6.83 12.98 0.83
N LEU A 84 -6.32 14.20 1.05
CA LEU A 84 -5.04 14.64 0.49
C LEU A 84 -3.92 14.52 1.52
N VAL A 85 -2.74 14.16 1.04
CA VAL A 85 -1.51 14.09 1.83
C VAL A 85 -0.48 15.04 1.24
N ALA A 86 -0.03 16.02 2.01
CA ALA A 86 1.05 16.91 1.61
C ALA A 86 2.42 16.26 1.89
N ASP A 87 3.25 16.18 0.86
CA ASP A 87 4.63 15.70 0.97
C ASP A 87 5.58 16.88 1.09
N ILE A 88 6.13 17.06 2.28
CA ILE A 88 6.99 18.19 2.63
C ILE A 88 8.44 17.69 2.82
N HIS A 89 9.36 18.36 2.13
CA HIS A 89 10.80 18.21 2.31
C HIS A 89 11.40 19.53 2.76
N PHE A 90 12.54 19.57 3.38
CA PHE A 90 13.45 20.70 3.63
C PHE A 90 12.89 21.96 4.37
N ASN A 91 11.61 22.22 4.40
CA ASN A 91 11.08 23.46 4.99
C ASN A 91 9.99 23.19 6.03
N PRO A 92 10.32 23.26 7.35
CA PRO A 92 9.37 23.05 8.44
C PRO A 92 8.15 23.98 8.40
N LEU A 93 8.30 25.24 7.96
CA LEU A 93 7.19 26.19 7.90
C LEU A 93 6.10 25.77 6.92
N LEU A 94 6.48 25.12 5.80
CA LEU A 94 5.48 24.58 4.88
C LEU A 94 4.66 23.48 5.52
N ALA A 95 5.28 22.61 6.32
CA ALA A 95 4.57 21.56 7.05
C ALA A 95 3.57 22.13 8.08
N VAL A 96 3.93 23.24 8.74
CA VAL A 96 3.06 23.96 9.67
C VAL A 96 1.87 24.58 8.94
N ASN A 97 2.13 25.27 7.82
CA ASN A 97 1.11 26.06 7.10
C ASN A 97 0.14 25.21 6.30
N VAL A 98 0.53 23.99 5.91
CA VAL A 98 -0.30 23.13 5.04
C VAL A 98 -1.39 22.36 5.79
N CYS A 99 -1.29 22.25 7.13
CA CYS A 99 -2.20 21.43 7.96
C CYS A 99 -3.68 21.81 7.81
N GLU A 100 -3.99 23.06 7.47
CA GLU A 100 -5.36 23.54 7.27
C GLU A 100 -6.01 22.96 5.99
N PHE A 101 -5.21 22.58 5.01
CA PHE A 101 -5.67 22.24 3.66
C PHE A 101 -5.62 20.75 3.33
N VAL A 102 -5.02 19.92 4.21
CA VAL A 102 -4.83 18.48 3.98
C VAL A 102 -5.14 17.66 5.21
N GLU A 103 -5.46 16.40 5.03
CA GLU A 103 -5.77 15.49 6.13
C GLU A 103 -4.54 14.78 6.69
N LYS A 104 -3.42 14.81 5.97
CA LYS A 104 -2.16 14.26 6.47
C LYS A 104 -0.97 15.01 5.90
N VAL A 105 0.03 15.24 6.74
CA VAL A 105 1.34 15.77 6.33
C VAL A 105 2.38 14.67 6.37
N ARG A 106 3.25 14.59 5.38
CA ARG A 106 4.44 13.74 5.42
C ARG A 106 5.69 14.60 5.53
N ILE A 107 6.52 14.27 6.49
CA ILE A 107 7.86 14.84 6.63
C ILE A 107 8.92 13.74 6.55
N ASN A 108 10.15 14.12 6.18
CA ASN A 108 11.31 13.24 6.24
C ASN A 108 12.24 13.72 7.36
N PRO A 109 12.43 12.94 8.43
CA PRO A 109 13.28 13.31 9.57
C PRO A 109 14.67 13.79 9.16
N GLY A 110 15.29 13.11 8.20
CA GLY A 110 16.67 13.38 7.79
C GLY A 110 16.90 14.71 7.09
N ASN A 111 15.84 15.41 6.66
CA ASN A 111 15.93 16.72 6.03
C ASN A 111 14.92 17.75 6.55
N TYR A 112 14.18 17.42 7.59
CA TYR A 112 13.19 18.32 8.19
C TYR A 112 13.81 19.43 9.01
N VAL A 113 14.78 19.09 9.88
CA VAL A 113 15.49 20.04 10.76
C VAL A 113 16.93 20.21 10.30
N ASP A 114 17.57 19.12 9.94
CA ASP A 114 18.98 19.10 9.60
C ASP A 114 19.17 19.37 8.10
N ARG A 115 20.06 20.30 7.78
CA ARG A 115 20.55 20.43 6.41
C ARG A 115 21.72 19.46 6.25
N LYS A 116 21.58 18.48 5.35
CA LYS A 116 22.69 17.64 4.95
C LYS A 116 23.85 18.51 4.44
N LYS A 117 24.97 18.43 5.11
CA LYS A 117 26.20 19.07 4.69
C LYS A 117 27.23 18.07 4.19
N PHE A 118 26.96 16.75 4.36
CA PHE A 118 27.88 15.65 4.10
C PHE A 118 29.20 15.80 4.88
N GLU A 119 29.12 16.41 6.07
CA GLU A 119 30.27 16.59 6.95
C GLU A 119 30.43 15.37 7.85
N VAL A 120 31.61 14.80 7.91
CA VAL A 120 31.99 13.81 8.92
C VAL A 120 32.28 14.57 10.19
N ARG A 121 31.39 14.49 11.16
CA ARG A 121 31.53 15.12 12.47
C ARG A 121 31.14 14.12 13.55
N GLU A 122 32.09 13.81 14.44
CA GLU A 122 31.77 13.06 15.64
C GLU A 122 30.98 13.95 16.62
N TYR A 123 29.88 13.40 17.11
CA TYR A 123 29.05 14.04 18.12
C TYR A 123 29.29 13.37 19.47
N THR A 124 29.61 14.16 20.50
CA THR A 124 29.53 13.66 21.88
C THR A 124 28.09 13.40 22.25
N ASP A 125 27.82 12.60 23.30
CA ASP A 125 26.44 12.33 23.73
C ASP A 125 25.73 13.62 24.16
N LEU A 126 26.44 14.58 24.74
CA LEU A 126 25.87 15.88 25.08
C LEU A 126 25.45 16.65 23.83
N GLN A 127 26.33 16.75 22.83
CA GLN A 127 26.00 17.42 21.56
C GLN A 127 24.83 16.72 20.83
N TYR A 128 24.78 15.41 20.92
CA TYR A 128 23.66 14.66 20.34
C TYR A 128 22.36 15.00 21.02
N GLN A 129 22.35 15.13 22.35
CA GLN A 129 21.17 15.53 23.12
C GLN A 129 20.73 16.97 22.81
N GLU A 130 21.67 17.92 22.70
CA GLU A 130 21.39 19.29 22.28
C GLU A 130 20.72 19.36 20.90
N GLU A 131 21.16 18.50 19.96
CA GLU A 131 20.53 18.40 18.63
C GLU A 131 19.10 17.82 18.72
N LEU A 132 18.84 16.86 19.59
CA LEU A 132 17.46 16.35 19.82
C LEU A 132 16.54 17.44 20.40
N GLU A 133 17.03 18.25 21.32
CA GLU A 133 16.28 19.40 21.86
C GLU A 133 15.93 20.40 20.74
N ARG A 134 16.90 20.68 19.85
CA ARG A 134 16.67 21.51 18.67
C ARG A 134 15.64 20.91 17.71
N VAL A 135 15.64 19.57 17.51
CA VAL A 135 14.62 18.88 16.71
C VAL A 135 13.24 19.06 17.35
N GLU A 136 13.15 18.87 18.67
CA GLU A 136 11.90 19.05 19.43
C GLU A 136 11.35 20.46 19.26
N GLU A 137 12.18 21.50 19.48
CA GLU A 137 11.77 22.91 19.31
C GLU A 137 11.21 23.18 17.90
N LYS A 138 11.82 22.63 16.86
CA LYS A 138 11.36 22.80 15.47
C LYS A 138 10.09 22.01 15.16
N LEU A 139 9.85 20.91 15.87
CA LEU A 139 8.68 20.06 15.66
C LEU A 139 7.43 20.60 16.40
N LEU A 140 7.60 21.33 17.50
CA LEU A 140 6.50 21.85 18.32
C LEU A 140 5.44 22.65 17.55
N PRO A 141 5.79 23.61 16.66
CA PRO A 141 4.78 24.35 15.89
C PRO A 141 3.96 23.44 14.97
N LEU A 142 4.60 22.41 14.40
CA LEU A 142 3.90 21.43 13.59
C LEU A 142 2.91 20.61 14.43
N ILE A 143 3.34 20.10 15.59
CA ILE A 143 2.47 19.32 16.50
C ILE A 143 1.25 20.16 16.91
N GLN A 144 1.43 21.43 17.21
CA GLN A 144 0.32 22.33 17.57
C GLN A 144 -0.69 22.48 16.43
N ASN A 145 -0.22 22.67 15.18
CA ASN A 145 -1.10 22.81 14.02
C ASN A 145 -1.76 21.48 13.63
N LEU A 146 -1.05 20.36 13.72
CA LEU A 146 -1.65 19.04 13.49
C LEU A 146 -2.83 18.81 14.45
N LYS A 147 -2.66 19.11 15.75
CA LYS A 147 -3.74 19.02 16.74
C LYS A 147 -4.88 19.99 16.45
N LYS A 148 -4.55 21.23 16.10
CA LYS A 148 -5.54 22.29 15.82
C LYS A 148 -6.47 21.93 14.67
N TYR A 149 -5.92 21.35 13.59
CA TYR A 149 -6.66 21.06 12.37
C TYR A 149 -7.09 19.57 12.25
N GLY A 150 -6.77 18.74 13.25
CA GLY A 150 -7.08 17.30 13.20
C GLY A 150 -6.36 16.56 12.08
N CYS A 151 -5.14 16.98 11.75
CA CYS A 151 -4.35 16.46 10.64
C CYS A 151 -3.39 15.39 11.16
N ALA A 152 -3.30 14.26 10.46
CA ALA A 152 -2.37 13.18 10.78
C ALA A 152 -0.94 13.51 10.29
N LEU A 153 0.06 12.87 10.90
CA LEU A 153 1.45 12.99 10.49
C LEU A 153 1.97 11.65 9.94
N ARG A 154 2.79 11.69 8.90
CA ARG A 154 3.62 10.55 8.51
C ARG A 154 5.10 10.90 8.64
N ILE A 155 5.79 10.16 9.49
CA ILE A 155 7.25 10.12 9.54
C ILE A 155 7.74 9.20 8.42
N GLY A 156 8.33 9.79 7.39
CA GLY A 156 8.73 9.10 6.17
C GLY A 156 10.23 9.06 5.99
N THR A 157 10.89 8.07 6.60
CA THR A 157 12.34 7.86 6.46
C THR A 157 12.66 7.16 5.14
N ASN A 158 13.66 7.67 4.43
CA ASN A 158 14.19 7.07 3.23
C ASN A 158 15.68 6.73 3.45
N HIS A 159 16.09 5.53 3.01
CA HIS A 159 17.49 5.16 2.90
C HIS A 159 18.24 6.20 2.06
N GLY A 160 19.47 6.55 2.45
CA GLY A 160 20.23 7.60 1.80
C GLY A 160 19.81 9.04 2.16
N SER A 161 18.77 9.24 2.98
CA SER A 161 18.28 10.57 3.39
C SER A 161 18.32 10.79 4.90
N LEU A 162 19.22 10.11 5.61
CA LEU A 162 19.43 10.31 7.05
C LEU A 162 20.17 11.63 7.30
N SER A 163 19.98 12.23 8.49
CA SER A 163 20.77 13.41 8.91
C SER A 163 22.26 13.04 9.09
N ASP A 164 23.14 14.04 8.94
CA ASP A 164 24.60 13.79 9.10
C ASP A 164 24.93 13.22 10.49
N ARG A 165 24.18 13.63 11.52
CA ARG A 165 24.31 13.11 12.89
C ARG A 165 24.05 11.61 12.98
N LEU A 166 22.97 11.13 12.34
CA LEU A 166 22.63 9.71 12.29
C LEU A 166 23.57 8.92 11.38
N MET A 167 23.96 9.51 10.23
CA MET A 167 24.93 8.91 9.33
C MET A 167 26.28 8.66 10.01
N ASN A 168 26.75 9.60 10.83
CA ASN A 168 28.02 9.46 11.54
C ASN A 168 27.95 8.43 12.68
N ARG A 169 26.78 8.27 13.34
CA ARG A 169 26.60 7.35 14.48
C ARG A 169 26.26 5.92 14.06
N PHE A 170 25.40 5.76 13.07
CA PHE A 170 24.82 4.47 12.68
C PHE A 170 25.13 4.06 11.22
N GLY A 171 25.71 4.98 10.43
CA GLY A 171 25.87 4.76 9.00
C GLY A 171 24.56 4.81 8.22
N ASP A 172 24.62 4.54 6.91
CA ASP A 172 23.44 4.39 6.05
C ASP A 172 22.92 2.94 6.15
N SER A 173 22.31 2.62 7.28
CA SER A 173 21.93 1.28 7.70
C SER A 173 20.45 1.21 8.07
N PRO A 174 19.85 0.00 8.11
CA PRO A 174 18.51 -0.19 8.68
C PRO A 174 18.37 0.37 10.10
N GLU A 175 19.39 0.20 10.95
CA GLU A 175 19.42 0.72 12.31
C GLU A 175 19.36 2.27 12.33
N GLY A 176 20.14 2.93 11.49
CA GLY A 176 20.11 4.39 11.34
C GLY A 176 18.74 4.90 10.84
N MET A 177 18.08 4.14 9.94
CA MET A 177 16.73 4.46 9.52
C MET A 177 15.72 4.36 10.66
N VAL A 178 15.82 3.31 11.47
CA VAL A 178 14.94 3.07 12.63
C VAL A 178 15.11 4.19 13.65
N GLU A 179 16.35 4.50 14.06
CA GLU A 179 16.60 5.55 15.05
C GLU A 179 16.14 6.92 14.55
N SER A 180 16.31 7.22 13.26
CA SER A 180 15.78 8.44 12.63
C SER A 180 14.27 8.63 12.83
N ALA A 181 13.50 7.56 12.80
CA ALA A 181 12.06 7.61 13.05
C ALA A 181 11.74 7.62 14.54
N MET A 182 12.44 6.82 15.33
CA MET A 182 12.19 6.68 16.77
C MET A 182 12.44 7.95 17.55
N GLU A 183 13.46 8.74 17.17
CA GLU A 183 13.69 10.07 17.76
C GLU A 183 12.44 10.97 17.64
N PHE A 184 11.87 11.04 16.44
CA PHE A 184 10.64 11.82 16.22
C PHE A 184 9.44 11.22 16.95
N LEU A 185 9.30 9.91 16.99
CA LEU A 185 8.20 9.26 17.71
C LEU A 185 8.24 9.53 19.20
N ARG A 186 9.42 9.47 19.82
CA ARG A 186 9.59 9.76 21.25
C ARG A 186 9.19 11.21 21.57
N ILE A 187 9.53 12.16 20.69
CA ILE A 187 9.11 13.56 20.81
C ILE A 187 7.59 13.68 20.66
N LEU A 188 6.99 13.07 19.63
CA LEU A 188 5.54 13.12 19.41
C LEU A 188 4.77 12.54 20.62
N ARG A 189 5.22 11.40 21.16
CA ARG A 189 4.63 10.77 22.36
C ARG A 189 4.77 11.67 23.59
N LYS A 190 5.92 12.31 23.80
CA LYS A 190 6.16 13.30 24.88
C LYS A 190 5.14 14.43 24.84
N HIS A 191 4.72 14.84 23.63
CA HIS A 191 3.72 15.87 23.40
C HIS A 191 2.31 15.32 23.20
N ASN A 192 2.00 14.07 23.53
CA ASN A 192 0.69 13.44 23.41
C ASN A 192 0.09 13.61 22.00
N PHE A 193 0.86 13.28 20.96
CA PHE A 193 0.40 13.26 19.57
C PHE A 193 0.53 11.84 18.99
N GLU A 194 -0.62 11.16 18.86
CA GLU A 194 -0.70 9.75 18.47
C GLU A 194 -1.14 9.55 17.00
N GLU A 195 -1.68 10.58 16.32
CA GLU A 195 -2.15 10.51 14.94
C GLU A 195 -0.97 10.42 13.95
N THR A 196 -0.15 9.38 14.12
CA THR A 196 1.13 9.23 13.41
C THR A 196 1.24 7.90 12.69
N VAL A 197 1.80 7.94 11.49
CA VAL A 197 2.08 6.80 10.60
C VAL A 197 3.57 6.76 10.28
N LEU A 198 4.15 5.59 10.13
CA LEU A 198 5.58 5.43 9.82
C LEU A 198 5.82 4.81 8.46
N SER A 199 6.94 5.18 7.84
CA SER A 199 7.42 4.48 6.64
C SER A 199 8.95 4.46 6.57
N MET A 200 9.51 3.27 6.26
CA MET A 200 10.93 2.99 6.05
C MET A 200 11.13 2.61 4.57
N LYS A 201 11.48 3.56 3.73
CA LYS A 201 11.58 3.31 2.29
C LYS A 201 13.02 3.19 1.82
N SER A 202 13.26 2.19 0.97
CA SER A 202 14.51 2.00 0.25
C SER A 202 14.20 1.55 -1.18
N SER A 203 15.12 1.80 -2.11
CA SER A 203 15.13 1.22 -3.46
C SER A 203 15.55 -0.25 -3.44
N ASN A 204 16.27 -0.67 -2.39
CA ASN A 204 16.60 -2.06 -2.13
C ASN A 204 15.52 -2.70 -1.23
N PRO A 205 14.71 -3.67 -1.75
CA PRO A 205 13.67 -4.31 -0.96
C PRO A 205 14.18 -5.01 0.31
N LEU A 206 15.39 -5.56 0.31
CA LEU A 206 15.96 -6.26 1.48
C LEU A 206 16.26 -5.28 2.61
N VAL A 207 16.85 -4.12 2.30
CA VAL A 207 17.08 -3.04 3.28
C VAL A 207 15.76 -2.54 3.84
N MET A 208 14.76 -2.33 2.97
CA MET A 208 13.42 -1.93 3.37
C MET A 208 12.79 -2.94 4.35
N ILE A 209 12.77 -4.22 3.99
CA ILE A 209 12.17 -5.29 4.81
C ILE A 209 12.83 -5.34 6.19
N GLU A 210 14.16 -5.34 6.22
CA GLU A 210 14.90 -5.39 7.48
C GLU A 210 14.65 -4.14 8.34
N SER A 211 14.61 -2.94 7.75
CA SER A 211 14.30 -1.71 8.48
C SER A 211 12.92 -1.73 9.12
N TYR A 212 11.89 -2.24 8.45
CA TYR A 212 10.56 -2.38 9.05
C TYR A 212 10.51 -3.43 10.16
N ARG A 213 11.19 -4.56 9.98
CA ARG A 213 11.27 -5.61 11.00
C ARG A 213 11.96 -5.11 12.28
N GLN A 214 13.06 -4.37 12.14
CA GLN A 214 13.74 -3.73 13.26
C GLN A 214 12.87 -2.64 13.90
N LEU A 215 12.23 -1.77 13.09
CA LEU A 215 11.34 -0.74 13.61
C LEU A 215 10.21 -1.33 14.46
N VAL A 216 9.58 -2.41 13.99
CA VAL A 216 8.51 -3.07 14.74
C VAL A 216 9.01 -3.59 16.07
N ARG A 217 10.18 -4.25 16.13
CA ARG A 217 10.77 -4.73 17.39
C ARG A 217 11.01 -3.58 18.38
N VAL A 218 11.66 -2.50 17.91
CA VAL A 218 11.94 -1.34 18.79
C VAL A 218 10.67 -0.66 19.26
N MET A 219 9.65 -0.52 18.38
CA MET A 219 8.36 0.02 18.79
C MET A 219 7.65 -0.87 19.82
N ASP A 220 7.69 -2.19 19.64
CA ASP A 220 7.05 -3.13 20.58
C ASP A 220 7.77 -3.12 21.94
N ASP A 221 9.10 -3.04 21.97
CA ASP A 221 9.91 -2.89 23.18
C ASP A 221 9.59 -1.60 23.95
N GLU A 222 9.26 -0.52 23.23
CA GLU A 222 8.85 0.77 23.79
C GLU A 222 7.33 0.90 24.00
N ASN A 223 6.56 -0.18 23.77
CA ASN A 223 5.09 -0.17 23.82
C ASN A 223 4.47 0.92 22.93
N MET A 224 4.89 0.96 21.67
CA MET A 224 4.41 1.85 20.62
C MET A 224 3.75 1.04 19.49
N HIS A 225 2.51 1.37 19.15
CA HIS A 225 1.71 0.61 18.17
C HIS A 225 1.26 1.46 16.98
N TYR A 226 2.18 2.25 16.43
CA TYR A 226 1.86 3.11 15.28
C TYR A 226 1.68 2.31 13.99
N PRO A 227 0.71 2.71 13.15
CA PRO A 227 0.49 2.09 11.84
C PRO A 227 1.64 2.35 10.86
N LEU A 228 1.80 1.40 9.93
CA LEU A 228 2.89 1.38 8.96
C LEU A 228 2.37 1.63 7.53
N HIS A 229 3.08 2.49 6.80
CA HIS A 229 2.88 2.74 5.38
C HIS A 229 3.99 2.07 4.58
N LEU A 230 3.69 0.99 3.89
CA LEU A 230 4.67 0.22 3.12
C LEU A 230 4.86 0.75 1.70
N GLY A 231 6.06 0.61 1.16
CA GLY A 231 6.33 0.90 -0.24
C GLY A 231 7.82 0.96 -0.54
N VAL A 232 8.21 0.38 -1.66
CA VAL A 232 9.56 0.53 -2.24
C VAL A 232 9.64 1.89 -2.89
N THR A 233 10.75 2.63 -2.70
CA THR A 233 11.01 3.86 -3.45
C THR A 233 11.85 3.56 -4.69
N GLU A 234 11.65 4.34 -5.76
CA GLU A 234 12.44 4.17 -6.99
C GLU A 234 12.43 2.71 -7.52
N ALA A 235 11.27 2.08 -7.48
CA ALA A 235 11.15 0.67 -7.86
C ALA A 235 11.41 0.45 -9.37
N GLY A 236 11.20 1.47 -10.20
CA GLY A 236 11.34 1.40 -11.65
C GLY A 236 9.99 1.32 -12.36
N ASN A 237 10.00 0.84 -13.59
CA ASN A 237 8.82 0.71 -14.43
C ASN A 237 8.52 -0.76 -14.77
N GLU A 238 7.43 -0.98 -15.49
CA GLU A 238 7.03 -2.27 -16.08
C GLU A 238 7.14 -3.44 -15.08
N LEU A 239 7.73 -4.55 -15.52
CA LEU A 239 7.83 -5.78 -14.73
C LEU A 239 8.73 -5.62 -13.50
N ASP A 240 9.88 -4.95 -13.65
CA ASP A 240 10.86 -4.78 -12.56
C ASP A 240 10.28 -4.01 -11.38
N GLY A 241 9.59 -2.90 -11.66
CA GLY A 241 8.95 -2.08 -10.64
C GLY A 241 7.85 -2.85 -9.89
N ARG A 242 7.07 -3.65 -10.62
CA ARG A 242 6.01 -4.50 -10.07
C ARG A 242 6.59 -5.62 -9.18
N ILE A 243 7.65 -6.30 -9.64
CA ILE A 243 8.30 -7.38 -8.88
C ILE A 243 8.95 -6.83 -7.61
N LYS A 244 9.73 -5.73 -7.68
CA LYS A 244 10.34 -5.11 -6.50
C LYS A 244 9.29 -4.70 -5.47
N SER A 245 8.19 -4.09 -5.93
CA SER A 245 7.08 -3.68 -5.07
C SER A 245 6.40 -4.90 -4.44
N ALA A 246 6.16 -5.96 -5.22
CA ALA A 246 5.55 -7.20 -4.72
C ALA A 246 6.43 -7.88 -3.67
N VAL A 247 7.73 -7.96 -3.90
CA VAL A 247 8.68 -8.54 -2.93
C VAL A 247 8.75 -7.70 -1.66
N GLY A 248 9.00 -6.39 -1.76
CA GLY A 248 9.18 -5.53 -0.59
C GLY A 248 7.90 -5.37 0.25
N ILE A 249 6.77 -5.07 -0.39
CA ILE A 249 5.49 -4.91 0.30
C ILE A 249 4.94 -6.28 0.72
N GLY A 250 4.98 -7.28 -0.17
CA GLY A 250 4.41 -8.60 0.07
C GLY A 250 5.06 -9.33 1.23
N ALA A 251 6.39 -9.29 1.35
CA ALA A 251 7.10 -9.90 2.47
C ALA A 251 6.60 -9.36 3.82
N LEU A 252 6.47 -8.04 3.94
CA LEU A 252 6.01 -7.40 5.18
C LEU A 252 4.53 -7.68 5.47
N LEU A 253 3.68 -7.72 4.45
CA LEU A 253 2.28 -8.12 4.62
C LEU A 253 2.16 -9.59 5.07
N CYS A 254 3.03 -10.48 4.59
CA CYS A 254 3.12 -11.87 5.05
C CYS A 254 3.63 -11.97 6.50
N ASP A 255 4.43 -11.02 6.97
CA ASP A 255 4.81 -10.91 8.38
C ASP A 255 3.67 -10.32 9.27
N GLY A 256 2.55 -9.93 8.67
CA GLY A 256 1.43 -9.26 9.35
C GLY A 256 1.63 -7.76 9.54
N PHE A 257 2.60 -7.13 8.87
CA PHE A 257 2.89 -5.71 8.97
C PHE A 257 2.26 -4.94 7.81
N GLY A 258 1.75 -3.74 8.07
CA GLY A 258 1.26 -2.80 7.08
C GLY A 258 -0.21 -2.44 7.21
N ASP A 259 -0.46 -1.15 7.19
CA ASP A 259 -1.78 -0.53 7.33
C ASP A 259 -2.17 0.30 6.11
N THR A 260 -1.18 0.81 5.41
CA THR A 260 -1.35 1.41 4.08
C THR A 260 -0.18 1.01 3.18
N ILE A 261 -0.43 0.97 1.88
CA ILE A 261 0.62 0.67 0.89
C ILE A 261 0.65 1.72 -0.23
N ARG A 262 1.82 1.90 -0.82
CA ARG A 262 1.99 2.57 -2.11
C ARG A 262 2.96 1.78 -2.99
N VAL A 263 2.50 1.35 -4.14
CA VAL A 263 3.35 0.94 -5.26
C VAL A 263 3.88 2.21 -5.93
N SER A 264 5.17 2.24 -6.29
CA SER A 264 5.79 3.39 -6.97
C SER A 264 6.33 2.94 -8.32
N LEU A 265 5.69 3.38 -9.40
CA LEU A 265 6.09 3.08 -10.76
C LEU A 265 6.47 4.36 -11.52
N THR A 266 7.39 4.24 -12.48
CA THR A 266 7.69 5.30 -13.45
C THR A 266 6.68 5.22 -14.61
N GLU A 267 5.39 5.30 -14.26
CA GLU A 267 4.23 5.18 -15.15
C GLU A 267 3.14 6.15 -14.65
N PRO A 268 2.03 6.36 -15.39
CA PRO A 268 0.86 7.07 -14.87
C PRO A 268 0.41 6.49 -13.53
N SER A 269 0.11 7.38 -12.56
CA SER A 269 -0.12 7.00 -11.16
C SER A 269 -1.32 6.05 -10.96
N GLU A 270 -2.30 6.09 -11.84
CA GLU A 270 -3.43 5.17 -11.86
C GLU A 270 -3.03 3.70 -12.09
N ASN A 271 -1.91 3.44 -12.76
CA ASN A 271 -1.38 2.08 -12.96
C ASN A 271 -0.84 1.43 -11.67
N GLU A 272 -0.56 2.23 -10.64
CA GLU A 272 -0.12 1.74 -9.33
C GLU A 272 -1.24 0.97 -8.61
N ILE A 273 -2.52 1.33 -8.84
CA ILE A 273 -3.66 0.80 -8.08
C ILE A 273 -3.96 -0.68 -8.36
N PRO A 274 -4.05 -1.14 -9.63
CA PRO A 274 -4.24 -2.56 -9.92
C PRO A 274 -3.11 -3.43 -9.35
N VAL A 275 -1.87 -2.96 -9.39
CA VAL A 275 -0.71 -3.67 -8.83
C VAL A 275 -0.81 -3.75 -7.31
N ALA A 276 -1.17 -2.66 -6.65
CA ALA A 276 -1.39 -2.63 -5.20
C ALA A 276 -2.50 -3.61 -4.77
N ARG A 277 -3.63 -3.65 -5.51
CA ARG A 277 -4.72 -4.62 -5.28
C ARG A 277 -4.24 -6.05 -5.44
N SER A 278 -3.45 -6.33 -6.46
CA SER A 278 -2.89 -7.67 -6.71
C SER A 278 -1.98 -8.12 -5.58
N ILE A 279 -1.11 -7.23 -5.07
CA ILE A 279 -0.24 -7.53 -3.92
C ILE A 279 -1.06 -7.84 -2.66
N LEU A 280 -2.06 -7.01 -2.34
CA LEU A 280 -2.93 -7.20 -1.20
C LEU A 280 -3.74 -8.50 -1.29
N GLN A 281 -4.24 -8.83 -2.48
CA GLN A 281 -4.99 -10.07 -2.72
C GLN A 281 -4.09 -11.31 -2.63
N SER A 282 -2.90 -11.27 -3.23
CA SER A 282 -1.95 -12.38 -3.21
C SER A 282 -1.46 -12.71 -1.79
N THR A 283 -1.32 -11.69 -0.93
CA THR A 283 -0.96 -11.85 0.48
C THR A 283 -2.16 -12.10 1.39
N ARG A 284 -3.38 -12.16 0.85
CA ARG A 284 -4.64 -12.27 1.62
C ARG A 284 -4.88 -11.13 2.62
N SER A 285 -4.13 -10.04 2.54
CA SER A 285 -4.30 -8.87 3.43
C SER A 285 -5.59 -8.12 3.15
N ARG A 286 -6.07 -8.12 1.89
CA ARG A 286 -7.36 -7.59 1.48
C ARG A 286 -7.80 -8.25 0.17
N ILE A 287 -9.08 -8.60 0.07
CA ILE A 287 -9.65 -9.28 -1.10
C ILE A 287 -10.51 -8.28 -1.88
N PHE A 288 -10.30 -8.21 -3.18
CA PHE A 288 -11.02 -7.33 -4.09
C PHE A 288 -11.89 -8.08 -5.09
N ASN A 289 -11.40 -9.21 -5.60
CA ASN A 289 -11.96 -9.96 -6.71
C ASN A 289 -12.08 -11.45 -6.37
N ALA A 290 -12.61 -12.24 -7.31
CA ALA A 290 -12.44 -13.69 -7.29
C ALA A 290 -10.95 -14.06 -7.33
N ASP A 291 -10.61 -15.21 -6.77
CA ASP A 291 -9.25 -15.73 -6.76
C ASP A 291 -9.16 -16.93 -7.74
N PHE A 292 -8.25 -16.84 -8.68
CA PHE A 292 -8.11 -17.82 -9.73
C PHE A 292 -6.87 -18.69 -9.52
N ILE A 293 -7.08 -20.00 -9.56
CA ILE A 293 -6.02 -21.01 -9.46
C ILE A 293 -6.00 -21.74 -10.81
N SER A 294 -4.96 -21.55 -11.62
CA SER A 294 -4.84 -22.23 -12.90
C SER A 294 -3.51 -22.98 -13.02
N CYS A 295 -3.55 -24.16 -13.61
CA CYS A 295 -2.32 -24.90 -13.88
C CYS A 295 -1.55 -24.26 -15.05
N PRO A 296 -0.21 -24.48 -15.14
CA PRO A 296 0.64 -23.82 -16.13
C PRO A 296 0.57 -24.44 -17.53
N SER A 297 -0.48 -25.14 -17.90
CA SER A 297 -0.62 -25.87 -19.15
C SER A 297 0.55 -26.85 -19.46
N CYS A 298 0.25 -28.02 -19.90
CA CYS A 298 1.24 -29.01 -20.30
C CYS A 298 0.67 -29.92 -21.40
N GLY A 299 1.44 -30.86 -21.91
CA GLY A 299 1.01 -31.80 -22.97
C GLY A 299 -0.20 -32.69 -22.60
N ARG A 300 -0.72 -32.60 -21.37
CA ARG A 300 -1.93 -33.31 -20.91
C ARG A 300 -3.19 -32.42 -20.89
N THR A 301 -3.08 -31.15 -21.27
CA THR A 301 -4.19 -30.22 -21.30
C THR A 301 -5.15 -30.56 -22.44
N PHE A 302 -6.46 -30.62 -22.15
CA PHE A 302 -7.49 -31.07 -23.09
C PHE A 302 -8.25 -29.94 -23.80
N PHE A 303 -7.95 -28.67 -23.48
CA PHE A 303 -8.59 -27.50 -24.05
C PHE A 303 -7.63 -26.31 -24.04
N ASP A 304 -7.98 -25.22 -24.69
CA ASP A 304 -7.23 -23.94 -24.59
C ASP A 304 -7.41 -23.34 -23.21
N LEU A 305 -6.41 -23.58 -22.34
CA LEU A 305 -6.47 -23.19 -20.94
C LEU A 305 -6.41 -21.68 -20.77
N GLU A 306 -5.59 -20.98 -21.56
CA GLU A 306 -5.41 -19.53 -21.47
C GLU A 306 -6.69 -18.79 -21.84
N SER A 307 -7.24 -19.06 -23.02
CA SER A 307 -8.48 -18.47 -23.50
C SER A 307 -9.67 -18.78 -22.58
N THR A 308 -9.79 -20.05 -22.11
CA THR A 308 -10.86 -20.44 -21.19
C THR A 308 -10.75 -19.75 -19.84
N THR A 309 -9.51 -19.63 -19.29
CA THR A 309 -9.28 -18.93 -18.03
C THR A 309 -9.69 -17.46 -18.15
N GLU A 310 -9.35 -16.82 -19.27
CA GLU A 310 -9.73 -15.43 -19.50
C GLU A 310 -11.26 -15.25 -19.61
N GLN A 311 -11.94 -16.14 -20.32
CA GLN A 311 -13.42 -16.13 -20.38
C GLN A 311 -14.04 -16.27 -18.99
N ILE A 312 -13.56 -17.21 -18.18
CA ILE A 312 -14.04 -17.39 -16.81
C ILE A 312 -13.79 -16.12 -15.98
N LYS A 313 -12.62 -15.51 -16.08
CA LYS A 313 -12.29 -14.24 -15.39
C LYS A 313 -13.23 -13.11 -15.79
N VAL A 314 -13.49 -12.91 -17.08
CA VAL A 314 -14.41 -11.85 -17.55
C VAL A 314 -15.76 -11.94 -16.88
N HIS A 315 -16.30 -13.16 -16.72
CA HIS A 315 -17.62 -13.37 -16.14
C HIS A 315 -17.67 -13.43 -14.62
N THR A 316 -16.55 -13.74 -13.95
CA THR A 316 -16.56 -14.08 -12.52
C THR A 316 -15.63 -13.24 -11.64
N SER A 317 -14.81 -12.35 -12.21
CA SER A 317 -13.86 -11.53 -11.44
C SER A 317 -14.53 -10.69 -10.35
N HIS A 318 -15.75 -10.24 -10.55
CA HIS A 318 -16.53 -9.46 -9.57
C HIS A 318 -16.95 -10.24 -8.32
N LEU A 319 -16.86 -11.58 -8.33
CA LEU A 319 -17.25 -12.46 -7.23
C LEU A 319 -16.21 -12.45 -6.12
N LYS A 320 -16.21 -11.38 -5.34
CA LYS A 320 -15.23 -11.14 -4.28
C LYS A 320 -15.08 -12.31 -3.31
N GLY A 321 -13.87 -12.87 -3.25
CA GLY A 321 -13.50 -13.93 -2.31
C GLY A 321 -13.88 -15.33 -2.75
N VAL A 322 -14.58 -15.51 -3.88
CA VAL A 322 -14.83 -16.83 -4.48
C VAL A 322 -13.53 -17.33 -5.12
N LYS A 323 -13.15 -18.56 -4.83
CA LYS A 323 -11.97 -19.22 -5.40
C LYS A 323 -12.37 -20.14 -6.53
N ILE A 324 -11.84 -19.91 -7.73
CA ILE A 324 -12.17 -20.68 -8.93
C ILE A 324 -10.88 -21.33 -9.48
N ALA A 325 -10.89 -22.66 -9.56
CA ALA A 325 -9.79 -23.42 -10.15
C ALA A 325 -10.07 -23.76 -11.62
N VAL A 326 -9.08 -23.56 -12.50
CA VAL A 326 -9.14 -23.93 -13.92
C VAL A 326 -7.96 -24.87 -14.21
N MET A 327 -8.25 -26.16 -14.36
CA MET A 327 -7.26 -27.23 -14.47
C MET A 327 -7.35 -27.93 -15.82
N GLY A 328 -6.24 -28.00 -16.54
CA GLY A 328 -6.16 -28.55 -17.89
C GLY A 328 -6.46 -30.04 -17.98
N CYS A 329 -6.28 -30.81 -16.90
CA CYS A 329 -6.55 -32.24 -16.85
C CYS A 329 -6.90 -32.75 -15.45
N ILE A 330 -7.47 -33.96 -15.37
CA ILE A 330 -7.89 -34.61 -14.13
C ILE A 330 -6.73 -35.18 -13.29
N VAL A 331 -5.52 -35.29 -13.83
CA VAL A 331 -4.42 -35.99 -13.15
C VAL A 331 -4.05 -35.34 -11.82
N ASN A 332 -3.83 -34.03 -11.82
CA ASN A 332 -3.52 -33.28 -10.59
C ASN A 332 -4.68 -32.36 -10.16
N GLY A 333 -5.62 -32.09 -11.08
CA GLY A 333 -6.68 -31.10 -10.89
C GLY A 333 -7.40 -31.23 -9.55
N PRO A 334 -7.97 -32.40 -9.19
CA PRO A 334 -8.70 -32.54 -7.93
C PRO A 334 -7.87 -32.32 -6.67
N GLY A 335 -6.57 -32.58 -6.70
CA GLY A 335 -5.64 -32.35 -5.59
C GLY A 335 -5.24 -30.87 -5.47
N GLU A 336 -4.84 -30.26 -6.59
CA GLU A 336 -4.37 -28.86 -6.65
C GLU A 336 -5.50 -27.86 -6.44
N MET A 337 -6.75 -28.20 -6.72
CA MET A 337 -7.92 -27.37 -6.49
C MET A 337 -8.58 -27.58 -5.11
N ALA A 338 -7.96 -28.33 -4.21
CA ALA A 338 -8.57 -28.73 -2.93
C ALA A 338 -9.10 -27.55 -2.08
N ASP A 339 -8.53 -26.36 -2.26
CA ASP A 339 -8.93 -25.13 -1.58
C ASP A 339 -9.84 -24.21 -2.41
N ALA A 340 -10.23 -24.64 -3.62
CA ALA A 340 -11.13 -23.87 -4.47
C ALA A 340 -12.61 -24.11 -4.10
N ASP A 341 -13.43 -23.06 -4.21
CA ASP A 341 -14.87 -23.19 -4.06
C ASP A 341 -15.48 -23.89 -5.28
N PHE A 342 -14.99 -23.55 -6.48
CA PHE A 342 -15.43 -24.14 -7.75
C PHE A 342 -14.26 -24.56 -8.60
N GLY A 343 -14.45 -25.62 -9.39
CA GLY A 343 -13.44 -26.16 -10.28
C GLY A 343 -13.95 -26.44 -11.70
N TYR A 344 -13.15 -26.02 -12.69
CA TYR A 344 -13.29 -26.32 -14.10
C TYR A 344 -12.11 -27.21 -14.50
N VAL A 345 -12.36 -28.49 -14.77
CA VAL A 345 -11.31 -29.49 -14.90
C VAL A 345 -11.47 -30.26 -16.20
N GLY A 346 -10.45 -30.28 -17.06
CA GLY A 346 -10.42 -31.08 -18.27
C GLY A 346 -10.51 -32.59 -17.98
N ALA A 347 -11.51 -33.27 -18.52
CA ALA A 347 -11.75 -34.69 -18.33
C ALA A 347 -11.24 -35.53 -19.51
N ALA A 348 -11.49 -35.05 -20.74
CA ALA A 348 -11.06 -35.62 -22.01
C ALA A 348 -11.10 -34.49 -23.08
N PRO A 349 -10.61 -34.71 -24.30
CA PRO A 349 -10.71 -33.74 -25.38
C PRO A 349 -12.15 -33.27 -25.58
N GLY A 350 -12.38 -31.93 -25.44
CA GLY A 350 -13.70 -31.28 -25.51
C GLY A 350 -14.68 -31.64 -24.39
N LYS A 351 -14.23 -32.23 -23.29
CA LYS A 351 -15.05 -32.62 -22.14
C LYS A 351 -14.48 -32.07 -20.85
N ILE A 352 -15.34 -31.46 -20.04
CA ILE A 352 -15.02 -30.78 -18.78
C ILE A 352 -15.82 -31.38 -17.63
N ASN A 353 -15.19 -31.54 -16.49
CA ASN A 353 -15.86 -31.82 -15.24
C ASN A 353 -15.95 -30.55 -14.40
N LEU A 354 -17.13 -30.29 -13.82
CA LEU A 354 -17.33 -29.16 -12.93
C LEU A 354 -17.45 -29.61 -11.47
N PHE A 355 -16.79 -28.86 -10.59
CA PHE A 355 -16.69 -29.19 -9.17
C PHE A 355 -17.23 -28.05 -8.30
N HIS A 356 -17.84 -28.44 -7.18
CA HIS A 356 -18.08 -27.57 -6.04
C HIS A 356 -17.30 -28.11 -4.84
N GLY A 357 -16.30 -27.37 -4.39
CA GLY A 357 -15.28 -27.89 -3.48
C GLY A 357 -14.63 -29.14 -4.04
N LYS A 358 -14.59 -30.20 -3.27
CA LYS A 358 -14.01 -31.50 -3.66
C LYS A 358 -14.98 -32.41 -4.41
N THR A 359 -16.24 -32.02 -4.59
CA THR A 359 -17.28 -32.87 -5.17
C THR A 359 -17.49 -32.54 -6.65
N CYS A 360 -17.31 -33.53 -7.53
CA CYS A 360 -17.68 -33.40 -8.93
C CYS A 360 -19.19 -33.38 -9.07
N LYS A 361 -19.75 -32.25 -9.50
CA LYS A 361 -21.17 -32.02 -9.68
C LYS A 361 -21.65 -32.41 -11.06
N GLU A 362 -20.88 -32.06 -12.09
CA GLU A 362 -21.21 -32.38 -13.47
C GLU A 362 -19.99 -33.04 -14.15
N ARG A 363 -20.25 -34.09 -14.94
CA ARG A 363 -19.20 -34.82 -15.65
C ARG A 363 -19.40 -34.72 -17.15
N ASN A 364 -18.28 -34.67 -17.88
CA ASN A 364 -18.23 -34.69 -19.33
C ASN A 364 -19.09 -33.60 -20.00
N VAL A 365 -19.21 -32.43 -19.38
CA VAL A 365 -19.87 -31.28 -19.99
C VAL A 365 -19.13 -30.87 -21.24
N PRO A 366 -19.81 -30.62 -22.37
CA PRO A 366 -19.16 -30.10 -23.57
C PRO A 366 -18.44 -28.81 -23.30
N ALA A 367 -17.20 -28.62 -23.78
CA ALA A 367 -16.37 -27.47 -23.49
C ALA A 367 -17.07 -26.12 -23.85
N GLU A 368 -17.85 -26.15 -24.96
CA GLU A 368 -18.60 -24.95 -25.42
C GLU A 368 -19.66 -24.46 -24.44
N GLN A 369 -20.16 -25.35 -23.57
CA GLN A 369 -21.20 -25.05 -22.58
C GLN A 369 -20.65 -24.93 -21.16
N ALA A 370 -19.40 -25.35 -20.95
CA ALA A 370 -18.87 -25.57 -19.61
C ALA A 370 -18.63 -24.27 -18.81
N VAL A 371 -18.36 -23.13 -19.46
CA VAL A 371 -18.24 -21.83 -18.78
C VAL A 371 -19.60 -21.36 -18.28
N GLU A 372 -20.64 -21.47 -19.10
CA GLU A 372 -22.02 -21.11 -18.70
C GLU A 372 -22.53 -22.02 -17.57
N ARG A 373 -22.28 -23.32 -17.66
CA ARG A 373 -22.63 -24.29 -16.60
C ARG A 373 -21.86 -24.03 -15.29
N LEU A 374 -20.59 -23.59 -15.36
CA LEU A 374 -19.84 -23.16 -14.17
C LEU A 374 -20.52 -21.95 -13.50
N ILE A 375 -20.96 -20.97 -14.28
CA ILE A 375 -21.69 -19.80 -13.78
C ILE A 375 -22.99 -20.23 -13.11
N ASP A 376 -23.77 -21.13 -13.74
CA ASP A 376 -24.98 -21.68 -13.16
C ASP A 376 -24.68 -22.42 -11.85
N LEU A 377 -23.66 -23.23 -11.81
CA LEU A 377 -23.21 -23.93 -10.59
C LEU A 377 -22.87 -22.97 -9.47
N ILE A 378 -22.23 -21.82 -9.76
CA ILE A 378 -21.92 -20.76 -8.79
C ILE A 378 -23.22 -20.13 -8.27
N LYS A 379 -24.21 -19.86 -9.16
CA LYS A 379 -25.55 -19.33 -8.81
C LYS A 379 -26.32 -20.30 -7.92
N GLU A 380 -26.39 -21.57 -8.31
CA GLU A 380 -27.09 -22.62 -7.57
C GLU A 380 -26.56 -22.81 -6.14
N ASN A 381 -25.28 -22.49 -5.91
CA ASN A 381 -24.66 -22.57 -4.58
C ASN A 381 -24.62 -21.24 -3.83
N GLY A 382 -25.38 -20.23 -4.29
CA GLY A 382 -25.58 -18.95 -3.57
C GLY A 382 -24.30 -18.08 -3.47
N LYS A 383 -23.35 -18.28 -4.38
CA LYS A 383 -22.10 -17.51 -4.42
C LYS A 383 -22.07 -16.45 -5.53
N TRP A 384 -23.15 -16.33 -6.27
CA TRP A 384 -23.29 -15.33 -7.31
C TRP A 384 -23.78 -14.00 -6.74
N VAL A 385 -23.17 -12.92 -7.22
CA VAL A 385 -23.61 -11.54 -7.03
C VAL A 385 -23.64 -10.92 -8.42
N ASP A 386 -24.67 -10.19 -8.78
CA ASP A 386 -24.69 -9.53 -10.08
C ASP A 386 -23.61 -8.44 -10.15
N PRO A 387 -22.95 -8.27 -11.32
CA PRO A 387 -22.00 -7.19 -11.51
C PRO A 387 -22.69 -5.83 -11.33
N ALA A 388 -21.98 -4.88 -10.68
CA ALA A 388 -22.47 -3.52 -10.42
C ALA A 388 -22.55 -2.68 -11.70
#